data_fa671e6aff4425888d93d4bc2e41fe32
#
_entry.id   fa671e6aff4425888d93d4bc2e41fe32
#
_cell.length_a   1.000
_cell.length_b   1.000
_cell.length_c   1.000
_cell.angle_alpha   90.00
_cell.angle_beta   90.00
_cell.angle_gamma   90.00
#
_symmetry.space_group_name_H-M   'P 1'
#
loop_
_entity.id
_entity.type
_entity.pdbx_description
1 polymer ?
#
loop_
_entity_poly.entity_id
_entity_poly.type
_entity_poly.pdbx_seq_one_letter_code
_entity_poly.pdbx_strand_id
1 'polypeptide(L)'
;MDSTTSAVATAALTPTELDTLVHAAAEIEGWAAGSHVWGHYAEQTDHGPAICRTENVSACRPDVRALVDGPLRAIATAHLGTDANAFKDKINYKQPGGAGFLPHQDRHAYPDAPDLVSLLVAIDACTEASGCLWIAPGVDHLLPTDDRGVVEAHVTDALDWEMVELAPGDALVIDGWLPHWSDANRTDAARRVLVASYAPAGSGYTRDGYYSKRAAEMAASTAADGRFRISTHADFAGEEVAPEHRAEGACSHA
;
A
#
# COMPACT_ATOMS: atom_id res chain seq x y z
N MET A 1 -13.89 -18.91 -14.80
CA MET A 1 -12.97 -17.77 -14.99
C MET A 1 -11.83 -18.05 -14.03
N ASP A 2 -10.63 -18.29 -14.55
CA ASP A 2 -9.44 -18.51 -13.71
C ASP A 2 -9.14 -17.19 -12.99
N SER A 3 -9.50 -17.12 -11.73
CA SER A 3 -9.62 -15.90 -10.96
C SER A 3 -8.55 -15.75 -9.87
N THR A 4 -7.30 -16.00 -10.16
CA THR A 4 -6.20 -15.70 -9.23
C THR A 4 -4.92 -15.46 -10.01
N THR A 5 -4.89 -14.38 -10.76
CA THR A 5 -3.74 -14.05 -11.56
C THR A 5 -3.14 -12.73 -11.06
N SER A 6 -2.01 -12.84 -10.36
CA SER A 6 -1.08 -11.72 -10.32
C SER A 6 -0.55 -11.50 -11.74
N ALA A 7 -0.41 -10.26 -12.13
CA ALA A 7 0.20 -9.89 -13.40
C ALA A 7 1.22 -8.78 -13.19
N VAL A 8 2.39 -8.93 -13.78
CA VAL A 8 3.36 -7.83 -13.87
C VAL A 8 3.03 -7.03 -15.14
N ALA A 9 2.65 -5.78 -14.98
CA ALA A 9 2.52 -4.81 -16.06
C ALA A 9 3.85 -4.07 -16.20
N THR A 10 4.67 -4.46 -17.17
CA THR A 10 5.92 -3.77 -17.46
C THR A 10 5.64 -2.41 -18.10
N ALA A 11 6.42 -1.38 -17.70
CA ALA A 11 6.23 0.00 -18.15
C ALA A 11 4.77 0.49 -17.95
N ALA A 12 4.20 0.21 -16.76
CA ALA A 12 2.86 0.68 -16.38
C ALA A 12 2.76 2.21 -16.38
N LEU A 13 3.87 2.90 -16.18
CA LEU A 13 4.03 4.34 -16.32
C LEU A 13 5.03 4.66 -17.43
N THR A 14 4.73 5.70 -18.19
CA THR A 14 5.71 6.31 -19.10
C THR A 14 6.86 6.94 -18.31
N PRO A 15 8.04 7.19 -18.92
CA PRO A 15 9.14 7.87 -18.26
C PRO A 15 8.74 9.21 -17.59
N THR A 16 7.91 10.02 -18.25
CA THR A 16 7.44 11.30 -17.72
C THR A 16 6.51 11.12 -16.51
N GLU A 17 5.63 10.12 -16.54
CA GLU A 17 4.75 9.79 -15.41
C GLU A 17 5.55 9.25 -14.22
N LEU A 18 6.55 8.41 -14.49
CA LEU A 18 7.47 7.94 -13.46
C LEU A 18 8.26 9.10 -12.83
N ASP A 19 8.81 10.01 -13.62
CA ASP A 19 9.51 11.20 -13.13
C ASP A 19 8.59 12.04 -12.23
N THR A 20 7.33 12.22 -12.62
CA THR A 20 6.32 12.90 -11.81
C THR A 20 6.14 12.22 -10.45
N LEU A 21 6.00 10.90 -10.45
CA LEU A 21 5.80 10.11 -9.22
C LEU A 21 7.05 10.13 -8.32
N VAL A 22 8.25 10.04 -8.90
CA VAL A 22 9.53 10.13 -8.17
C VAL A 22 9.66 11.48 -7.46
N HIS A 23 9.39 12.59 -8.17
CA HIS A 23 9.43 13.93 -7.56
C HIS A 23 8.38 14.09 -6.45
N ALA A 24 7.16 13.64 -6.69
CA ALA A 24 6.11 13.68 -5.68
C ALA A 24 6.48 12.88 -4.43
N ALA A 25 7.00 11.67 -4.59
CA ALA A 25 7.41 10.83 -3.47
C ALA A 25 8.54 11.45 -2.65
N ALA A 26 9.55 12.05 -3.32
CA ALA A 26 10.66 12.71 -2.64
C ALA A 26 10.22 13.96 -1.87
N GLU A 27 9.29 14.75 -2.44
CA GLU A 27 8.73 15.91 -1.75
C GLU A 27 7.92 15.50 -0.52
N ILE A 28 7.06 14.49 -0.65
CA ILE A 28 6.22 13.96 0.44
C ILE A 28 7.08 13.38 1.57
N GLU A 29 8.14 12.65 1.24
CA GLU A 29 9.08 12.09 2.22
C GLU A 29 9.73 13.18 3.07
N GLY A 30 9.97 14.35 2.48
CA GLY A 30 10.54 15.52 3.17
C GLY A 30 9.53 16.34 3.98
N TRP A 31 8.25 16.02 3.97
CA TRP A 31 7.26 16.72 4.77
C TRP A 31 7.52 16.48 6.26
N ALA A 32 7.42 17.57 7.05
CA ALA A 32 7.50 17.43 8.48
C ALA A 32 6.35 16.53 8.97
N ALA A 33 6.66 15.63 9.86
CA ALA A 33 5.66 14.81 10.53
C ALA A 33 4.51 15.70 11.02
N GLY A 34 3.28 15.39 10.59
CA GLY A 34 2.07 16.10 10.98
C GLY A 34 1.75 17.41 10.25
N SER A 35 2.53 17.81 9.25
CA SER A 35 2.34 19.15 8.68
C SER A 35 1.28 19.28 7.60
N HIS A 36 0.99 18.27 6.78
CA HIS A 36 0.14 18.48 5.59
C HIS A 36 -0.72 17.30 5.16
N VAL A 37 -0.55 16.10 5.71
CA VAL A 37 -1.24 14.92 5.20
C VAL A 37 -1.79 14.07 6.32
N TRP A 38 -3.02 13.67 6.18
CA TRP A 38 -3.61 12.61 6.94
C TRP A 38 -2.89 11.27 6.61
N GLY A 39 -2.35 10.58 7.61
CA GLY A 39 -1.72 9.28 7.42
C GLY A 39 -0.25 9.34 6.99
N HIS A 40 0.55 10.24 7.52
CA HIS A 40 2.00 10.26 7.34
C HIS A 40 2.67 9.63 8.56
N TYR A 41 3.25 8.42 8.38
CA TYR A 41 3.69 7.56 9.47
C TYR A 41 5.19 7.28 9.42
N ALA A 42 5.80 7.20 10.61
CA ALA A 42 7.18 6.77 10.79
C ALA A 42 7.25 5.42 11.51
N GLU A 43 8.25 4.64 11.20
CA GLU A 43 8.69 3.47 11.97
C GLU A 43 9.98 3.80 12.71
N GLN A 44 10.25 3.08 13.80
CA GLN A 44 11.51 3.17 14.51
C GLN A 44 12.52 2.24 13.85
N THR A 45 13.63 2.80 13.39
CA THR A 45 14.78 2.05 12.87
C THR A 45 15.97 2.15 13.80
N ASP A 46 17.03 1.39 13.55
CA ASP A 46 18.31 1.50 14.28
C ASP A 46 18.97 2.90 14.16
N HIS A 47 18.54 3.68 13.16
CA HIS A 47 19.03 5.04 12.89
C HIS A 47 18.08 6.14 13.39
N GLY A 48 17.01 5.77 14.09
CA GLY A 48 15.96 6.67 14.56
C GLY A 48 14.65 6.56 13.76
N PRO A 49 13.67 7.45 14.03
CA PRO A 49 12.41 7.44 13.31
C PRO A 49 12.61 7.71 11.82
N ALA A 50 12.00 6.89 10.96
CA ALA A 50 12.04 7.03 9.52
C ALA A 50 10.63 6.90 8.92
N ILE A 51 10.31 7.71 7.91
CA ILE A 51 9.01 7.64 7.24
C ILE A 51 8.84 6.27 6.59
N CYS A 52 7.76 5.56 6.93
CA CYS A 52 7.46 4.24 6.38
C CYS A 52 6.22 4.24 5.47
N ARG A 53 5.30 5.20 5.65
CA ARG A 53 4.05 5.24 4.87
C ARG A 53 3.44 6.63 4.84
N THR A 54 2.90 7.02 3.68
CA THR A 54 1.96 8.14 3.53
C THR A 54 0.70 7.66 2.84
N GLU A 55 -0.46 7.83 3.45
CA GLU A 55 -1.77 7.44 2.90
C GLU A 55 -2.52 8.64 2.32
N ASN A 56 -3.48 8.37 1.42
CA ASN A 56 -4.34 9.37 0.76
C ASN A 56 -3.57 10.46 0.01
N VAL A 57 -2.50 10.04 -0.65
CA VAL A 57 -1.59 10.94 -1.38
C VAL A 57 -2.31 11.71 -2.48
N SER A 58 -3.22 11.05 -3.19
CA SER A 58 -4.03 11.65 -4.26
C SER A 58 -4.91 12.80 -3.79
N ALA A 59 -5.25 12.90 -2.51
CA ALA A 59 -6.03 14.03 -1.99
C ALA A 59 -5.21 15.33 -1.96
N CYS A 60 -3.89 15.22 -1.80
CA CYS A 60 -2.99 16.35 -1.64
C CYS A 60 -2.09 16.60 -2.84
N ARG A 61 -2.01 15.63 -3.76
CA ARG A 61 -1.16 15.65 -4.96
C ARG A 61 -2.00 15.39 -6.20
N PRO A 62 -2.48 16.46 -6.87
CA PRO A 62 -3.26 16.33 -8.11
C PRO A 62 -2.53 15.59 -9.24
N ASP A 63 -1.22 15.69 -9.31
CA ASP A 63 -0.36 14.97 -10.24
C ASP A 63 -0.36 13.46 -9.97
N VAL A 64 -0.22 13.02 -8.71
CA VAL A 64 -0.36 11.61 -8.34
C VAL A 64 -1.80 11.12 -8.57
N ARG A 65 -2.79 11.97 -8.27
CA ARG A 65 -4.20 11.66 -8.55
C ARG A 65 -4.43 11.37 -10.03
N ALA A 66 -3.83 12.17 -10.92
CA ALA A 66 -3.94 11.96 -12.36
C ALA A 66 -3.37 10.59 -12.79
N LEU A 67 -2.30 10.10 -12.15
CA LEU A 67 -1.76 8.75 -12.40
C LEU A 67 -2.72 7.67 -11.89
N VAL A 68 -3.24 7.83 -10.67
CA VAL A 68 -4.15 6.87 -10.03
C VAL A 68 -5.47 6.77 -10.78
N ASP A 69 -6.07 7.90 -11.17
CA ASP A 69 -7.37 7.94 -11.86
C ASP A 69 -7.25 7.75 -13.39
N GLY A 70 -6.04 7.77 -13.93
CA GLY A 70 -5.71 7.62 -15.35
C GLY A 70 -5.09 6.26 -15.70
N PRO A 71 -3.78 6.18 -15.97
CA PRO A 71 -3.14 4.98 -16.48
C PRO A 71 -3.27 3.78 -15.53
N LEU A 72 -3.16 3.97 -14.23
CA LEU A 72 -3.26 2.88 -13.26
C LEU A 72 -4.70 2.35 -13.16
N ARG A 73 -5.71 3.24 -13.22
CA ARG A 73 -7.11 2.83 -13.30
C ARG A 73 -7.40 2.01 -14.55
N ALA A 74 -6.79 2.34 -15.68
CA ALA A 74 -6.98 1.58 -16.92
C ALA A 74 -6.49 0.13 -16.77
N ILE A 75 -5.34 -0.08 -16.10
CA ILE A 75 -4.82 -1.43 -15.79
C ILE A 75 -5.79 -2.17 -14.85
N ALA A 76 -6.27 -1.52 -13.78
CA ALA A 76 -7.21 -2.11 -12.84
C ALA A 76 -8.54 -2.49 -13.52
N THR A 77 -9.07 -1.62 -14.40
CA THR A 77 -10.27 -1.85 -15.20
C THR A 77 -10.11 -3.08 -16.11
N ALA A 78 -8.97 -3.19 -16.78
CA ALA A 78 -8.68 -4.35 -17.63
C ALA A 78 -8.61 -5.65 -16.83
N HIS A 79 -8.02 -5.61 -15.63
CA HIS A 79 -7.89 -6.78 -14.76
C HIS A 79 -9.24 -7.19 -14.15
N LEU A 80 -10.03 -6.26 -13.65
CA LEU A 80 -11.37 -6.52 -13.08
C LEU A 80 -12.40 -6.88 -14.15
N GLY A 81 -12.15 -6.60 -15.44
CA GLY A 81 -13.11 -6.80 -16.52
C GLY A 81 -14.33 -5.87 -16.46
N THR A 82 -14.30 -4.86 -15.63
CA THR A 82 -15.32 -3.84 -15.45
C THR A 82 -14.70 -2.52 -15.04
N ASP A 83 -15.43 -1.42 -15.22
CA ASP A 83 -14.92 -0.10 -14.81
C ASP A 83 -14.55 -0.08 -13.31
N ALA A 84 -13.42 0.53 -12.99
CA ALA A 84 -12.83 0.51 -11.66
C ALA A 84 -12.78 1.91 -11.02
N ASN A 85 -12.97 1.97 -9.71
CA ASN A 85 -12.76 3.18 -8.91
C ASN A 85 -11.62 2.97 -7.92
N ALA A 86 -10.67 3.91 -7.89
CA ALA A 86 -9.68 3.97 -6.83
C ALA A 86 -10.36 4.38 -5.52
N PHE A 87 -10.22 3.56 -4.48
CA PHE A 87 -10.77 3.86 -3.17
C PHE A 87 -9.69 4.12 -2.11
N LYS A 88 -8.45 3.71 -2.37
CA LYS A 88 -7.32 3.89 -1.45
C LYS A 88 -6.05 4.08 -2.25
N ASP A 89 -5.17 4.94 -1.74
CA ASP A 89 -3.79 5.02 -2.22
C ASP A 89 -2.83 5.34 -1.07
N LYS A 90 -1.59 4.89 -1.21
CA LYS A 90 -0.51 5.13 -0.27
C LYS A 90 0.84 5.01 -0.96
N ILE A 91 1.85 5.71 -0.45
CA ILE A 91 3.25 5.40 -0.73
C ILE A 91 3.83 4.67 0.49
N ASN A 92 4.41 3.52 0.27
CA ASN A 92 5.22 2.81 1.27
C ASN A 92 6.69 3.12 1.01
N TYR A 93 7.39 3.53 2.06
CA TYR A 93 8.82 3.78 2.07
C TYR A 93 9.48 2.67 2.89
N LYS A 94 10.22 1.80 2.27
CA LYS A 94 11.04 0.83 2.98
C LYS A 94 12.46 1.41 3.05
N GLN A 95 12.73 2.12 4.14
CA GLN A 95 14.02 2.77 4.40
C GLN A 95 15.13 1.72 4.60
N PRO A 96 16.40 2.07 4.53
CA PRO A 96 17.49 1.17 4.92
C PRO A 96 17.24 0.58 6.32
N GLY A 97 17.21 -0.75 6.41
CA GLY A 97 16.84 -1.48 7.63
C GLY A 97 15.33 -1.47 7.96
N GLY A 98 14.49 -0.86 7.12
CA GLY A 98 13.04 -0.87 7.29
C GLY A 98 12.47 -2.28 7.22
N ALA A 99 11.46 -2.56 8.07
CA ALA A 99 10.90 -3.88 8.27
C ALA A 99 10.15 -4.44 7.05
N GLY A 100 10.00 -5.75 7.01
CA GLY A 100 9.18 -6.48 6.07
C GLY A 100 7.69 -6.45 6.42
N PHE A 101 6.88 -7.03 5.53
CA PHE A 101 5.47 -7.30 5.77
C PHE A 101 5.28 -8.80 5.88
N LEU A 102 4.63 -9.25 6.95
CA LEU A 102 4.33 -10.66 7.18
C LEU A 102 3.32 -11.21 6.14
N PRO A 103 3.29 -12.53 5.90
CA PRO A 103 2.35 -13.15 4.97
C PRO A 103 0.90 -12.81 5.28
N HIS A 104 0.18 -12.24 4.32
CA HIS A 104 -1.21 -11.84 4.46
C HIS A 104 -1.94 -11.79 3.11
N GLN A 105 -3.26 -11.65 3.18
CA GLN A 105 -4.13 -11.38 2.05
C GLN A 105 -4.84 -10.05 2.29
N ASP A 106 -4.86 -9.17 1.28
CA ASP A 106 -5.55 -7.87 1.39
C ASP A 106 -7.05 -8.03 1.67
N ARG A 107 -7.66 -9.14 1.25
CA ARG A 107 -9.08 -9.45 1.43
C ARG A 107 -9.54 -9.40 2.88
N HIS A 108 -8.69 -9.75 3.84
CA HIS A 108 -9.02 -9.65 5.26
C HIS A 108 -9.35 -8.24 5.72
N ALA A 109 -8.73 -7.23 5.10
CA ALA A 109 -8.99 -5.82 5.41
C ALA A 109 -10.28 -5.29 4.76
N TYR A 110 -10.82 -6.01 3.77
CA TYR A 110 -11.98 -5.60 2.97
C TYR A 110 -13.00 -6.74 2.80
N PRO A 111 -13.56 -7.27 3.91
CA PRO A 111 -14.42 -8.45 3.86
C PRO A 111 -15.70 -8.23 3.02
N ASP A 112 -16.20 -7.00 2.97
CA ASP A 112 -17.42 -6.63 2.25
C ASP A 112 -17.15 -6.19 0.79
N ALA A 113 -15.89 -6.11 0.34
CA ALA A 113 -15.61 -5.77 -1.04
C ALA A 113 -16.01 -6.92 -1.96
N PRO A 114 -16.70 -6.66 -3.10
CA PRO A 114 -17.06 -7.74 -4.04
C PRO A 114 -15.80 -8.34 -4.65
N ASP A 115 -15.06 -7.54 -5.39
CA ASP A 115 -13.72 -7.82 -5.92
C ASP A 115 -12.86 -6.59 -5.69
N LEU A 116 -11.58 -6.80 -5.54
CA LEU A 116 -10.63 -5.70 -5.43
C LEU A 116 -9.28 -6.11 -6.04
N VAL A 117 -8.60 -5.12 -6.57
CA VAL A 117 -7.21 -5.26 -7.00
C VAL A 117 -6.38 -4.13 -6.43
N SER A 118 -5.15 -4.43 -6.08
CA SER A 118 -4.15 -3.44 -5.70
C SER A 118 -3.02 -3.44 -6.74
N LEU A 119 -2.65 -2.26 -7.23
CA LEU A 119 -1.48 -2.05 -8.06
C LEU A 119 -0.35 -1.54 -7.18
N LEU A 120 0.75 -2.30 -7.16
CA LEU A 120 1.99 -1.89 -6.51
C LEU A 120 2.93 -1.38 -7.60
N VAL A 121 3.08 -0.06 -7.70
CA VAL A 121 3.89 0.61 -8.72
C VAL A 121 5.27 0.92 -8.15
N ALA A 122 6.30 0.35 -8.74
CA ALA A 122 7.68 0.57 -8.32
C ALA A 122 8.12 2.01 -8.64
N ILE A 123 8.41 2.80 -7.62
CA ILE A 123 9.06 4.10 -7.74
C ILE A 123 10.57 3.89 -7.87
N ASP A 124 11.10 3.03 -7.02
CA ASP A 124 12.49 2.56 -7.04
C ASP A 124 12.52 1.08 -7.40
N ALA A 125 13.66 0.56 -7.84
CA ALA A 125 13.82 -0.85 -8.14
C ALA A 125 13.49 -1.72 -6.92
N CYS A 126 12.55 -2.64 -7.10
CA CYS A 126 12.19 -3.63 -6.09
C CYS A 126 12.97 -4.91 -6.38
N THR A 127 14.03 -5.15 -5.63
CA THR A 127 14.89 -6.33 -5.74
C THR A 127 14.79 -7.18 -4.49
N GLU A 128 15.31 -8.41 -4.51
CA GLU A 128 15.40 -9.25 -3.32
C GLU A 128 16.06 -8.49 -2.15
N ALA A 129 17.18 -7.84 -2.42
CA ALA A 129 17.94 -7.12 -1.40
C ALA A 129 17.18 -5.91 -0.81
N SER A 130 16.37 -5.22 -1.62
CA SER A 130 15.53 -4.10 -1.16
C SER A 130 14.17 -4.54 -0.61
N GLY A 131 13.93 -5.85 -0.49
CA GLY A 131 12.70 -6.44 0.05
C GLY A 131 11.54 -6.34 -0.93
N CYS A 132 11.69 -6.89 -2.14
CA CYS A 132 10.59 -7.06 -3.11
C CYS A 132 9.49 -7.97 -2.56
N LEU A 133 8.41 -8.10 -3.30
CA LEU A 133 7.29 -8.96 -2.90
C LEU A 133 7.55 -10.42 -3.24
N TRP A 134 7.09 -11.28 -2.35
CA TRP A 134 6.86 -12.69 -2.58
C TRP A 134 5.35 -12.92 -2.63
N ILE A 135 4.89 -13.69 -3.59
CA ILE A 135 3.48 -14.00 -3.83
C ILE A 135 3.28 -15.51 -3.89
N ALA A 136 2.09 -15.98 -3.54
CA ALA A 136 1.71 -17.39 -3.70
C ALA A 136 0.47 -17.49 -4.60
N PRO A 137 0.64 -17.66 -5.93
CA PRO A 137 -0.47 -17.76 -6.86
C PRO A 137 -1.37 -18.99 -6.64
N GLY A 138 -2.59 -18.97 -7.17
CA GLY A 138 -3.51 -20.11 -7.15
C GLY A 138 -4.37 -20.21 -5.89
N VAL A 139 -4.32 -19.24 -4.98
CA VAL A 139 -5.19 -19.16 -3.81
C VAL A 139 -6.39 -18.27 -4.11
N ASP A 140 -7.60 -18.82 -4.01
CA ASP A 140 -8.88 -18.17 -4.34
C ASP A 140 -9.85 -18.08 -3.14
N HIS A 141 -9.34 -18.30 -1.94
CA HIS A 141 -10.09 -18.27 -0.69
C HIS A 141 -9.27 -17.65 0.45
N LEU A 142 -9.95 -17.30 1.54
CA LEU A 142 -9.27 -16.80 2.73
C LEU A 142 -8.51 -17.94 3.42
N LEU A 143 -7.23 -17.67 3.67
CA LEU A 143 -6.38 -18.56 4.45
C LEU A 143 -6.60 -18.36 5.96
N PRO A 144 -6.37 -19.36 6.80
CA PRO A 144 -6.34 -19.20 8.25
C PRO A 144 -5.29 -18.18 8.67
N THR A 145 -5.68 -17.28 9.59
CA THR A 145 -4.82 -16.20 10.09
C THR A 145 -4.85 -16.13 11.61
N ASP A 146 -3.81 -15.53 12.17
CA ASP A 146 -3.83 -15.09 13.56
C ASP A 146 -4.75 -13.86 13.78
N ASP A 147 -4.85 -13.38 15.02
CA ASP A 147 -5.67 -12.22 15.38
C ASP A 147 -5.23 -10.90 14.70
N ARG A 148 -4.04 -10.88 14.12
CA ARG A 148 -3.51 -9.75 13.34
C ARG A 148 -3.83 -9.83 11.86
N GLY A 149 -4.40 -10.96 11.40
CA GLY A 149 -4.63 -11.24 9.98
C GLY A 149 -3.37 -11.75 9.26
N VAL A 150 -2.34 -12.18 10.00
CA VAL A 150 -1.16 -12.82 9.45
C VAL A 150 -1.47 -14.28 9.19
N VAL A 151 -1.16 -14.78 8.00
CA VAL A 151 -1.38 -16.19 7.64
C VAL A 151 -0.57 -17.10 8.56
N GLU A 152 -1.21 -18.15 9.10
CA GLU A 152 -0.59 -19.06 10.05
C GLU A 152 0.63 -19.78 9.45
N ALA A 153 1.69 -19.97 10.25
CA ALA A 153 2.97 -20.51 9.80
C ALA A 153 2.85 -21.84 9.06
N HIS A 154 2.02 -22.77 9.57
CA HIS A 154 1.83 -24.07 8.95
C HIS A 154 1.17 -24.00 7.56
N VAL A 155 0.41 -22.92 7.28
CA VAL A 155 -0.17 -22.64 5.97
C VAL A 155 0.88 -22.02 5.05
N THR A 156 1.64 -21.05 5.55
CA THR A 156 2.69 -20.39 4.75
C THR A 156 3.78 -21.35 4.32
N ASP A 157 4.11 -22.35 5.16
CA ASP A 157 5.11 -23.37 4.86
C ASP A 157 4.66 -24.33 3.72
N ALA A 158 3.35 -24.40 3.45
CA ALA A 158 2.78 -25.24 2.40
C ALA A 158 2.54 -24.49 1.07
N LEU A 159 2.77 -23.17 1.03
CA LEU A 159 2.58 -22.36 -0.17
C LEU A 159 3.83 -22.34 -1.04
N ASP A 160 3.62 -22.38 -2.36
CA ASP A 160 4.68 -22.15 -3.34
C ASP A 160 4.87 -20.65 -3.55
N TRP A 161 5.95 -20.12 -3.01
CA TRP A 161 6.26 -18.69 -3.07
C TRP A 161 7.10 -18.32 -4.30
N GLU A 162 6.67 -17.30 -5.00
CA GLU A 162 7.35 -16.72 -6.15
C GLU A 162 7.82 -15.31 -5.82
N MET A 163 9.10 -15.03 -6.08
CA MET A 163 9.67 -13.70 -5.91
C MET A 163 9.36 -12.83 -7.12
N VAL A 164 8.92 -11.59 -6.88
CA VAL A 164 8.59 -10.62 -7.93
C VAL A 164 9.46 -9.39 -7.80
N GLU A 165 10.46 -9.28 -8.66
CA GLU A 165 11.24 -8.06 -8.81
C GLU A 165 10.57 -7.12 -9.81
N LEU A 166 10.66 -5.80 -9.56
CA LEU A 166 10.08 -4.77 -10.42
C LEU A 166 11.13 -3.71 -10.74
N ALA A 167 11.21 -3.33 -12.02
CA ALA A 167 11.92 -2.13 -12.42
C ALA A 167 11.10 -0.87 -12.10
N PRO A 168 11.74 0.31 -11.94
CA PRO A 168 11.01 1.56 -11.77
C PRO A 168 10.01 1.78 -12.92
N GLY A 169 8.76 2.11 -12.58
CA GLY A 169 7.66 2.27 -13.53
C GLY A 169 6.87 1.00 -13.85
N ASP A 170 7.33 -0.18 -13.42
CA ASP A 170 6.54 -1.41 -13.48
C ASP A 170 5.48 -1.42 -12.37
N ALA A 171 4.41 -2.18 -12.60
CA ALA A 171 3.38 -2.43 -11.60
C ALA A 171 3.13 -3.94 -11.44
N LEU A 172 3.02 -4.39 -10.20
CA LEU A 172 2.44 -5.68 -9.87
C LEU A 172 0.96 -5.48 -9.55
N VAL A 173 0.11 -6.21 -10.27
CA VAL A 173 -1.33 -6.27 -9.99
C VAL A 173 -1.57 -7.48 -9.10
N ILE A 174 -2.18 -7.26 -7.95
CA ILE A 174 -2.58 -8.31 -7.01
C ILE A 174 -4.07 -8.20 -6.72
N ASP A 175 -4.77 -9.32 -6.76
CA ASP A 175 -6.13 -9.39 -6.25
C ASP A 175 -6.16 -9.54 -4.72
N GLY A 176 -7.34 -9.39 -4.13
CA GLY A 176 -7.46 -9.45 -2.68
C GLY A 176 -7.20 -10.83 -2.07
N TRP A 177 -7.23 -11.89 -2.85
CA TRP A 177 -7.03 -13.28 -2.39
C TRP A 177 -5.57 -13.72 -2.40
N LEU A 178 -4.72 -13.03 -3.18
CA LEU A 178 -3.33 -13.41 -3.37
C LEU A 178 -2.53 -13.26 -2.08
N PRO A 179 -2.02 -14.35 -1.48
CA PRO A 179 -1.12 -14.26 -0.35
C PRO A 179 0.19 -13.60 -0.79
N HIS A 180 0.67 -12.65 0.01
CA HIS A 180 1.92 -11.97 -0.28
C HIS A 180 2.63 -11.51 0.99
N TRP A 181 3.94 -11.34 0.88
CA TRP A 181 4.80 -10.84 1.95
C TRP A 181 6.04 -10.16 1.38
N SER A 182 6.85 -9.55 2.22
CA SER A 182 8.15 -9.00 1.79
C SER A 182 9.14 -8.93 2.94
N ASP A 183 10.41 -9.15 2.62
CA ASP A 183 11.52 -8.97 3.56
C ASP A 183 11.80 -7.52 3.92
N ALA A 184 12.65 -7.32 4.92
CA ALA A 184 13.26 -6.02 5.23
C ALA A 184 14.13 -5.52 4.06
N ASN A 185 14.32 -4.21 3.99
CA ASN A 185 15.28 -3.61 3.08
C ASN A 185 16.70 -3.72 3.66
N ARG A 186 17.56 -4.49 3.01
CA ARG A 186 18.95 -4.71 3.39
C ARG A 186 19.94 -3.85 2.60
N THR A 187 19.42 -2.90 1.81
CA THR A 187 20.24 -1.96 1.04
C THR A 187 20.45 -0.65 1.81
N ASP A 188 21.33 0.19 1.32
CA ASP A 188 21.61 1.53 1.85
C ASP A 188 20.75 2.65 1.22
N ALA A 189 19.79 2.28 0.36
CA ALA A 189 18.85 3.19 -0.29
C ALA A 189 17.39 2.84 0.06
N ALA A 190 16.52 3.83 0.11
CA ALA A 190 15.08 3.61 0.29
C ALA A 190 14.48 2.87 -0.92
N ARG A 191 13.49 2.02 -0.69
CA ARG A 191 12.68 1.41 -1.72
C ARG A 191 11.23 1.87 -1.56
N ARG A 192 10.76 2.70 -2.50
CA ARG A 192 9.43 3.30 -2.48
C ARG A 192 8.52 2.64 -3.48
N VAL A 193 7.27 2.41 -3.10
CA VAL A 193 6.20 1.94 -3.98
C VAL A 193 4.93 2.75 -3.75
N LEU A 194 4.26 3.13 -4.83
CA LEU A 194 2.88 3.60 -4.78
C LEU A 194 1.95 2.38 -4.80
N VAL A 195 1.06 2.28 -3.84
CA VAL A 195 0.00 1.26 -3.82
C VAL A 195 -1.33 1.96 -4.03
N ALA A 196 -2.06 1.59 -5.08
CA ALA A 196 -3.39 2.07 -5.36
C ALA A 196 -4.36 0.89 -5.41
N SER A 197 -5.44 0.93 -4.61
CA SER A 197 -6.44 -0.13 -4.54
C SER A 197 -7.74 0.29 -5.21
N TYR A 198 -8.29 -0.61 -6.01
CA TYR A 198 -9.46 -0.39 -6.85
C TYR A 198 -10.52 -1.44 -6.59
N ALA A 199 -11.78 -1.01 -6.71
CA ALA A 199 -12.94 -1.89 -6.71
C ALA A 199 -13.83 -1.56 -7.91
N PRO A 200 -14.75 -2.48 -8.33
CA PRO A 200 -15.69 -2.21 -9.41
C PRO A 200 -16.48 -0.92 -9.18
N ALA A 201 -16.62 -0.11 -10.21
CA ALA A 201 -17.47 1.07 -10.16
C ALA A 201 -18.91 0.66 -9.80
N GLY A 202 -19.55 1.41 -8.89
CA GLY A 202 -20.89 1.06 -8.40
C GLY A 202 -20.91 0.03 -7.26
N SER A 203 -19.80 -0.51 -6.82
CA SER A 203 -19.72 -1.43 -5.66
C SER A 203 -19.99 -0.77 -4.31
N GLY A 204 -20.06 0.56 -4.26
CA GLY A 204 -20.14 1.32 -3.02
C GLY A 204 -18.76 1.63 -2.37
N TYR A 205 -17.70 1.02 -2.85
CA TYR A 205 -16.34 1.35 -2.42
C TYR A 205 -15.88 2.63 -3.11
N THR A 206 -15.79 3.70 -2.33
CA THR A 206 -15.32 5.01 -2.78
C THR A 206 -14.22 5.53 -1.87
N ARG A 207 -13.41 6.45 -2.37
CA ARG A 207 -12.34 7.10 -1.59
C ARG A 207 -12.91 7.77 -0.33
N ASP A 208 -13.94 8.58 -0.48
CA ASP A 208 -14.55 9.29 0.65
C ASP A 208 -15.12 8.31 1.70
N GLY A 209 -15.77 7.24 1.26
CA GLY A 209 -16.29 6.21 2.16
C GLY A 209 -15.18 5.50 2.92
N TYR A 210 -14.11 5.12 2.22
CA TYR A 210 -12.96 4.46 2.83
C TYR A 210 -12.27 5.35 3.88
N TYR A 211 -11.91 6.58 3.52
CA TYR A 211 -11.17 7.46 4.43
C TYR A 211 -12.05 8.01 5.56
N SER A 212 -13.36 8.18 5.37
CA SER A 212 -14.30 8.50 6.46
C SER A 212 -14.38 7.36 7.48
N LYS A 213 -14.50 6.11 7.01
CA LYS A 213 -14.48 4.93 7.89
C LYS A 213 -13.15 4.84 8.63
N ARG A 214 -12.04 5.00 7.92
CA ARG A 214 -10.69 4.95 8.49
C ARG A 214 -10.48 6.01 9.56
N ALA A 215 -10.92 7.25 9.34
CA ALA A 215 -10.85 8.33 10.33
C ALA A 215 -11.66 8.00 11.59
N ALA A 216 -12.85 7.41 11.45
CA ALA A 216 -13.67 6.99 12.58
C ALA A 216 -13.02 5.85 13.38
N GLU A 217 -12.42 4.86 12.71
CA GLU A 217 -11.66 3.78 13.33
C GLU A 217 -10.46 4.31 14.12
N MET A 218 -9.74 5.26 13.54
CA MET A 218 -8.61 5.92 14.18
C MET A 218 -9.04 6.70 15.43
N ALA A 219 -10.13 7.46 15.35
CA ALA A 219 -10.68 8.20 16.48
C ALA A 219 -11.15 7.28 17.63
N ALA A 220 -11.65 6.09 17.30
CA ALA A 220 -12.07 5.08 18.27
C ALA A 220 -10.92 4.28 18.87
N SER A 221 -9.78 4.22 18.19
CA SER A 221 -8.63 3.36 18.51
C SER A 221 -7.56 4.06 19.34
N THR A 222 -7.91 5.05 20.17
CA THR A 222 -6.95 5.63 21.12
C THR A 222 -6.50 4.57 22.13
N ALA A 223 -5.42 3.86 21.81
CA ALA A 223 -4.70 3.09 22.77
C ALA A 223 -4.23 4.02 23.91
N ALA A 224 -4.17 3.50 25.14
CA ALA A 224 -3.79 4.28 26.31
C ALA A 224 -2.39 4.93 26.21
N ASP A 225 -1.59 4.52 25.23
CA ASP A 225 -0.26 5.04 24.90
C ASP A 225 -0.24 5.98 23.69
N GLY A 226 -1.40 6.32 23.11
CA GLY A 226 -1.51 7.19 21.95
C GLY A 226 -0.98 6.58 20.63
N ARG A 227 -0.65 5.30 20.61
CA ARG A 227 -0.12 4.61 19.44
C ARG A 227 -1.22 3.98 18.61
N PHE A 228 -1.17 4.18 17.31
CA PHE A 228 -2.07 3.57 16.36
C PHE A 228 -1.32 2.53 15.53
N ARG A 229 -1.86 1.32 15.38
CA ARG A 229 -1.30 0.34 14.46
C ARG A 229 -1.56 0.77 13.02
N ILE A 230 -0.49 1.12 12.32
CA ILE A 230 -0.53 1.52 10.91
C ILE A 230 -0.88 0.32 10.03
N SER A 231 -0.36 -0.85 10.40
CA SER A 231 -0.63 -2.11 9.73
C SER A 231 -0.65 -3.22 10.77
N THR A 232 -1.62 -4.12 10.67
CA THR A 232 -1.69 -5.33 11.49
C THR A 232 -0.72 -6.40 11.00
N HIS A 233 -0.29 -6.32 9.73
CA HIS A 233 0.53 -7.33 9.04
C HIS A 233 2.01 -6.94 8.92
N ALA A 234 2.40 -5.82 9.50
CA ALA A 234 3.80 -5.40 9.49
C ALA A 234 4.49 -5.78 10.80
N ASP A 235 5.71 -6.23 10.69
CA ASP A 235 6.56 -6.55 11.84
C ASP A 235 7.28 -5.30 12.36
N PHE A 236 6.62 -4.14 12.28
CA PHE A 236 7.14 -2.91 12.82
C PHE A 236 6.14 -2.22 13.75
N ALA A 237 6.64 -1.74 14.87
CA ALA A 237 5.93 -0.83 15.73
C ALA A 237 6.13 0.58 15.20
N GLY A 238 5.27 1.00 14.26
CA GLY A 238 5.23 2.38 13.82
C GLY A 238 4.80 3.28 14.97
N GLU A 239 5.54 4.35 15.26
CA GLU A 239 5.03 5.43 16.08
C GLU A 239 4.17 6.33 15.21
N GLU A 240 2.93 6.52 15.64
CA GLU A 240 2.08 7.52 15.02
C GLU A 240 2.67 8.91 15.25
N VAL A 241 2.62 9.70 14.20
CA VAL A 241 2.72 11.15 14.37
C VAL A 241 1.55 11.59 15.24
N ALA A 242 1.84 12.26 16.37
CA ALA A 242 0.84 12.61 17.36
C ALA A 242 -0.41 13.27 16.75
N PRO A 243 -1.63 12.95 17.23
CA PRO A 243 -2.88 13.46 16.68
C PRO A 243 -2.97 14.98 16.59
N GLU A 244 -2.33 15.70 17.49
CA GLU A 244 -2.24 17.17 17.49
C GLU A 244 -1.50 17.74 16.29
N HIS A 245 -0.74 16.93 15.57
CA HIS A 245 -0.03 17.30 14.36
C HIS A 245 -0.72 16.84 13.08
N ARG A 246 -1.90 16.25 13.19
CA ARG A 246 -2.75 15.98 12.03
C ARG A 246 -3.31 17.32 11.57
N ALA A 247 -2.74 17.87 10.49
CA ALA A 247 -3.20 19.12 9.95
C ALA A 247 -4.70 19.04 9.65
N GLU A 248 -5.53 19.68 10.46
CA GLU A 248 -6.89 20.01 10.09
C GLU A 248 -6.82 20.81 8.78
N GLY A 249 -7.22 20.20 7.68
CA GLY A 249 -7.61 20.91 6.49
C GLY A 249 -6.54 21.30 5.48
N ALA A 250 -5.34 20.72 5.50
CA ALA A 250 -4.35 21.02 4.44
C ALA A 250 -4.67 20.37 3.09
N CYS A 251 -5.51 19.35 3.06
CA CYS A 251 -6.17 18.86 1.85
C CYS A 251 -7.55 19.51 1.71
N SER A 252 -7.63 20.83 1.84
CA SER A 252 -8.85 21.56 1.54
C SER A 252 -9.15 21.41 0.06
N HIS A 253 -10.31 20.84 -0.20
CA HIS A 253 -10.94 20.66 -1.49
C HIS A 253 -10.63 21.81 -2.46
N ALA A 254 -9.88 21.49 -3.52
CA ALA A 254 -9.93 22.24 -4.76
C ALA A 254 -10.81 21.47 -5.75
#